data_706f154e3efe6e8e31690f4260cb50aa
#
_entry.id   706f154e3efe6e8e31690f4260cb50aa
#
_cell.length_a   1.000
_cell.length_b   1.000
_cell.length_c   1.000
_cell.angle_alpha   90.00
_cell.angle_beta   90.00
_cell.angle_gamma   90.00
#
_symmetry.space_group_name_H-M   'P 1'
#
loop_
_entity.id
_entity.type
_entity.pdbx_description
1 polymer ?
#
loop_
_entity_poly.entity_id
_entity_poly.type
_entity_poly.pdbx_seq_one_letter_code
_entity_poly.pdbx_strand_id
1 'polypeptide(L)'
;MAKARTLPIYTTPGDAALAFYQAFEARDLDAMMATWAEDEDIVCVHPGGARMVGYDAVRSGWEQLFSSETRLTFRLDQIVVIETVGLAMQSAVEHITLGSDGSPRGAAICTNVFLRTPSGWRIVMHHASPAPAVSTTEAKGPLH
;
A
#
# COMPACT_ATOMS: atom_id res chain seq x y z
N MET A 1 12.72 30.62 -1.31
CA MET A 1 13.59 29.46 -1.24
C MET A 1 12.91 28.31 -0.52
N ALA A 2 12.87 27.17 -1.15
CA ALA A 2 12.23 26.02 -0.54
C ALA A 2 13.13 25.42 0.54
N LYS A 3 12.53 25.03 1.65
CA LYS A 3 13.25 24.28 2.66
C LYS A 3 13.58 22.90 2.14
N ALA A 4 14.75 22.41 2.51
CA ALA A 4 15.07 21.02 2.29
C ALA A 4 14.05 20.16 3.06
N ARG A 5 13.47 19.19 2.38
CA ARG A 5 12.49 18.33 3.01
C ARG A 5 13.21 17.19 3.70
N THR A 6 12.93 17.00 4.98
CA THR A 6 13.46 15.87 5.73
C THR A 6 12.47 14.72 5.58
N LEU A 7 12.94 13.61 5.00
CA LEU A 7 12.11 12.43 4.88
C LEU A 7 12.11 11.64 6.18
N PRO A 8 10.99 11.04 6.54
CA PRO A 8 10.98 10.15 7.70
C PRO A 8 11.87 8.94 7.46
N ILE A 9 12.40 8.41 8.55
CA ILE A 9 13.20 7.19 8.50
C ILE A 9 12.35 6.09 9.12
N TYR A 10 12.04 5.08 8.31
CA TYR A 10 11.29 3.93 8.80
C TYR A 10 12.29 2.84 9.17
N THR A 11 12.37 2.53 10.45
CA THR A 11 13.38 1.61 10.97
C THR A 11 13.00 0.14 10.80
N THR A 12 11.74 -0.12 10.46
CA THR A 12 11.25 -1.47 10.19
C THR A 12 10.34 -1.45 8.98
N PRO A 13 10.17 -2.59 8.29
CA PRO A 13 9.17 -2.66 7.22
C PRO A 13 7.76 -2.39 7.73
N GLY A 14 7.46 -2.80 8.97
CA GLY A 14 6.16 -2.54 9.58
C GLY A 14 5.86 -1.06 9.73
N ASP A 15 6.87 -0.28 10.12
CA ASP A 15 6.71 1.17 10.23
C ASP A 15 6.43 1.81 8.87
N ALA A 16 7.13 1.35 7.83
CA ALA A 16 6.88 1.84 6.48
C ALA A 16 5.48 1.46 6.00
N ALA A 17 5.04 0.23 6.29
CA ALA A 17 3.70 -0.22 5.92
C ALA A 17 2.63 0.61 6.63
N LEU A 18 2.80 0.86 7.94
CA LEU A 18 1.85 1.66 8.70
C LEU A 18 1.74 3.06 8.10
N ALA A 19 2.87 3.68 7.81
CA ALA A 19 2.89 5.02 7.22
C ALA A 19 2.21 5.03 5.84
N PHE A 20 2.41 3.96 5.06
CA PHE A 20 1.77 3.82 3.75
C PHE A 20 0.24 3.84 3.88
N TYR A 21 -0.32 3.01 4.76
CA TYR A 21 -1.77 2.96 4.90
C TYR A 21 -2.34 4.22 5.55
N GLN A 22 -1.62 4.84 6.46
CA GLN A 22 -2.04 6.12 7.02
C GLN A 22 -2.09 7.21 5.95
N ALA A 23 -1.09 7.27 5.08
CA ALA A 23 -1.07 8.24 3.99
C ALA A 23 -2.19 7.95 2.98
N PHE A 24 -2.47 6.67 2.73
CA PHE A 24 -3.55 6.26 1.84
C PHE A 24 -4.89 6.77 2.37
N GLU A 25 -5.17 6.52 3.65
CA GLU A 25 -6.43 6.95 4.26
C GLU A 25 -6.55 8.46 4.32
N ALA A 26 -5.43 9.15 4.58
CA ALA A 26 -5.41 10.60 4.63
C ALA A 26 -5.42 11.26 3.25
N ARG A 27 -5.19 10.50 2.20
CA ARG A 27 -5.03 11.00 0.84
C ARG A 27 -3.95 12.08 0.77
N ASP A 28 -2.86 11.82 1.45
CA ASP A 28 -1.72 12.75 1.56
C ASP A 28 -0.63 12.28 0.60
N LEU A 29 -0.52 12.96 -0.54
CA LEU A 29 0.41 12.53 -1.59
C LEU A 29 1.87 12.59 -1.14
N ASP A 30 2.26 13.65 -0.46
CA ASP A 30 3.64 13.78 -0.01
C ASP A 30 3.98 12.71 1.01
N ALA A 31 3.08 12.46 1.95
CA ALA A 31 3.29 11.41 2.95
C ALA A 31 3.35 10.03 2.28
N MET A 32 2.49 9.80 1.28
CA MET A 32 2.50 8.54 0.54
C MET A 32 3.84 8.35 -0.17
N MET A 33 4.29 9.35 -0.91
CA MET A 33 5.52 9.20 -1.68
C MET A 33 6.75 9.12 -0.79
N ALA A 34 6.67 9.62 0.44
CA ALA A 34 7.77 9.44 1.40
C ALA A 34 7.96 7.98 1.79
N THR A 35 6.96 7.12 1.63
CA THR A 35 7.09 5.69 1.94
C THR A 35 7.74 4.90 0.81
N TRP A 36 7.82 5.46 -0.39
CA TRP A 36 8.35 4.79 -1.57
C TRP A 36 9.82 5.10 -1.77
N ALA A 37 10.54 4.16 -2.35
CA ALA A 37 11.91 4.43 -2.80
C ALA A 37 11.86 5.37 -4.01
N GLU A 38 12.83 6.26 -4.08
CA GLU A 38 12.95 7.14 -5.24
C GLU A 38 13.77 6.43 -6.31
N ASP A 39 13.09 5.58 -7.08
CA ASP A 39 13.76 4.67 -8.00
C ASP A 39 12.90 4.52 -9.26
N GLU A 40 13.56 4.21 -10.36
CA GLU A 40 12.89 4.00 -11.63
C GLU A 40 12.27 2.61 -11.75
N ASP A 41 12.59 1.71 -10.82
CA ASP A 41 12.13 0.33 -10.86
C ASP A 41 11.01 0.03 -9.87
N ILE A 42 10.50 1.03 -9.17
CA ILE A 42 9.35 0.78 -8.29
C ILE A 42 8.09 0.51 -9.12
N VAL A 43 7.21 -0.32 -8.58
CA VAL A 43 6.01 -0.76 -9.29
C VAL A 43 4.80 -0.61 -8.39
N CYS A 44 3.72 -0.11 -8.95
CA CYS A 44 2.44 -0.01 -8.23
C CYS A 44 1.30 -0.45 -9.13
N VAL A 45 0.46 -1.34 -8.61
CA VAL A 45 -0.75 -1.80 -9.30
C VAL A 45 -1.90 -1.75 -8.31
N HIS A 46 -2.92 -0.97 -8.63
CA HIS A 46 -4.15 -0.94 -7.84
C HIS A 46 -5.14 -1.97 -8.39
N PRO A 47 -6.10 -2.42 -7.57
CA PRO A 47 -7.08 -3.40 -8.03
C PRO A 47 -7.77 -2.96 -9.31
N GLY A 48 -7.67 -3.79 -10.35
CA GLY A 48 -8.24 -3.48 -11.66
C GLY A 48 -7.53 -2.39 -12.44
N GLY A 49 -6.43 -1.86 -11.90
CA GLY A 49 -5.73 -0.73 -12.52
C GLY A 49 -4.57 -1.16 -13.40
N ALA A 50 -4.02 -0.17 -14.07
CA ALA A 50 -2.85 -0.35 -14.92
C ALA A 50 -1.59 -0.48 -14.07
N ARG A 51 -0.59 -1.14 -14.61
CA ARG A 51 0.70 -1.27 -13.96
C ARG A 51 1.49 0.02 -14.17
N MET A 52 1.95 0.61 -13.07
CA MET A 52 2.73 1.86 -13.09
C MET A 52 4.17 1.54 -12.67
N VAL A 53 5.13 1.99 -13.45
CA VAL A 53 6.55 1.71 -13.19
C VAL A 53 7.32 3.02 -13.14
N GLY A 54 8.13 3.16 -12.09
CA GLY A 54 8.97 4.32 -11.88
C GLY A 54 8.34 5.37 -10.98
N TYR A 55 9.20 6.17 -10.36
CA TYR A 55 8.76 7.14 -9.34
C TYR A 55 7.69 8.09 -9.87
N ASP A 56 7.93 8.68 -11.05
CA ASP A 56 7.00 9.67 -11.57
C ASP A 56 5.65 9.08 -11.92
N ALA A 57 5.63 7.89 -12.52
CA ALA A 57 4.38 7.22 -12.87
C ALA A 57 3.61 6.80 -11.61
N VAL A 58 4.32 6.29 -10.61
CA VAL A 58 3.71 5.89 -9.34
C VAL A 58 3.13 7.11 -8.64
N ARG A 59 3.89 8.21 -8.59
CA ARG A 59 3.40 9.45 -7.99
C ARG A 59 2.15 9.95 -8.70
N SER A 60 2.16 9.97 -10.03
CA SER A 60 1.00 10.43 -10.80
C SER A 60 -0.22 9.56 -10.55
N GLY A 61 0.00 8.26 -10.41
CA GLY A 61 -1.11 7.34 -10.10
C GLY A 61 -1.74 7.62 -8.75
N TRP A 62 -0.92 7.86 -7.74
CA TRP A 62 -1.42 8.21 -6.41
C TRP A 62 -2.12 9.57 -6.42
N GLU A 63 -1.54 10.53 -7.13
CA GLU A 63 -2.14 11.86 -7.24
C GLU A 63 -3.54 11.79 -7.86
N GLN A 64 -3.68 11.00 -8.91
CA GLN A 64 -4.97 10.82 -9.57
C GLN A 64 -5.96 10.14 -8.65
N LEU A 65 -5.53 9.12 -7.92
CA LEU A 65 -6.39 8.43 -6.98
C LEU A 65 -6.84 9.36 -5.86
N PHE A 66 -5.94 10.19 -5.35
CA PHE A 66 -6.24 11.10 -4.24
C PHE A 66 -7.05 12.32 -4.67
N SER A 67 -7.19 12.57 -5.97
CA SER A 67 -8.03 13.66 -6.45
C SER A 67 -9.51 13.36 -6.27
N SER A 68 -9.86 12.10 -6.09
CA SER A 68 -11.22 11.72 -5.75
C SER A 68 -11.56 12.14 -4.33
N GLU A 69 -12.80 12.49 -4.08
CA GLU A 69 -13.24 12.87 -2.74
C GLU A 69 -13.60 11.66 -1.89
N THR A 70 -13.52 10.47 -2.45
CA THR A 70 -13.86 9.25 -1.74
C THR A 70 -12.82 8.96 -0.67
N ARG A 71 -13.28 8.83 0.56
CA ARG A 71 -12.41 8.43 1.67
C ARG A 71 -12.51 6.94 1.87
N LEU A 72 -11.36 6.32 2.02
CA LEU A 72 -11.27 4.89 2.26
C LEU A 72 -10.54 4.66 3.59
N THR A 73 -10.96 3.63 4.30
CA THR A 73 -10.20 3.14 5.44
C THR A 73 -9.87 1.67 5.21
N PHE A 74 -8.77 1.24 5.79
CA PHE A 74 -8.23 -0.09 5.53
C PHE A 74 -8.02 -0.83 6.84
N ARG A 75 -8.36 -2.12 6.82
CA ARG A 75 -7.98 -3.04 7.88
C ARG A 75 -7.27 -4.21 7.23
N LEU A 76 -6.04 -4.44 7.64
CA LEU A 76 -5.27 -5.56 7.13
C LEU A 76 -5.57 -6.82 7.93
N ASP A 77 -5.66 -7.93 7.23
CA ASP A 77 -5.98 -9.22 7.80
C ASP A 77 -5.13 -10.29 7.13
N GLN A 78 -4.95 -11.41 7.79
CA GLN A 78 -4.21 -12.56 7.27
C GLN A 78 -2.81 -12.17 6.80
N ILE A 79 -2.14 -11.39 7.62
CA ILE A 79 -0.84 -10.83 7.26
C ILE A 79 0.24 -11.89 7.35
N VAL A 80 1.01 -12.02 6.28
CA VAL A 80 2.20 -12.88 6.23
C VAL A 80 3.39 -11.99 5.87
N VAL A 81 4.46 -12.09 6.65
CA VAL A 81 5.65 -11.28 6.42
C VAL A 81 6.85 -12.19 6.32
N ILE A 82 7.68 -11.94 5.31
CA ILE A 82 9.00 -12.54 5.18
C ILE A 82 10.00 -11.40 5.21
N GLU A 83 10.94 -11.47 6.10
CA GLU A 83 11.91 -10.39 6.26
C GLU A 83 13.33 -10.94 6.25
N THR A 84 14.18 -10.31 5.44
CA THR A 84 15.62 -10.54 5.44
C THR A 84 16.31 -9.26 5.87
N VAL A 85 17.63 -9.26 5.87
CA VAL A 85 18.42 -8.09 6.27
C VAL A 85 18.10 -6.87 5.40
N GLY A 86 17.89 -7.07 4.11
CA GLY A 86 17.74 -5.96 3.18
C GLY A 86 16.43 -5.92 2.43
N LEU A 87 15.59 -6.95 2.55
CA LEU A 87 14.35 -7.04 1.79
C LEU A 87 13.26 -7.65 2.66
N ALA A 88 12.06 -7.13 2.55
CA ALA A 88 10.90 -7.70 3.24
C ALA A 88 9.73 -7.76 2.27
N MET A 89 8.86 -8.72 2.51
CA MET A 89 7.63 -8.90 1.74
C MET A 89 6.48 -9.09 2.70
N GLN A 90 5.39 -8.40 2.43
CA GLN A 90 4.16 -8.54 3.20
C GLN A 90 3.02 -8.90 2.26
N SER A 91 2.32 -9.98 2.59
CA SER A 91 1.09 -10.34 1.91
C SER A 91 -0.05 -10.16 2.90
N ALA A 92 -1.15 -9.60 2.46
CA ALA A 92 -2.29 -9.36 3.34
C ALA A 92 -3.57 -9.27 2.55
N VAL A 93 -4.68 -9.37 3.28
CA VAL A 93 -6.00 -9.03 2.76
C VAL A 93 -6.33 -7.64 3.28
N GLU A 94 -6.65 -6.73 2.38
CA GLU A 94 -7.07 -5.37 2.72
C GLU A 94 -8.59 -5.34 2.74
N HIS A 95 -9.18 -5.12 3.90
CA HIS A 95 -10.61 -4.88 4.00
C HIS A 95 -10.84 -3.38 3.89
N ILE A 96 -11.60 -2.98 2.90
CA ILE A 96 -11.76 -1.59 2.53
C ILE A 96 -13.17 -1.15 2.87
N THR A 97 -13.29 -0.05 3.61
CA THR A 97 -14.58 0.56 3.90
C THR A 97 -14.63 1.96 3.32
N LEU A 98 -15.84 2.35 2.94
CA LEU A 98 -16.07 3.68 2.39
C LEU A 98 -16.35 4.67 3.49
N GLY A 99 -15.56 5.72 3.42
CA GLY A 99 -15.82 7.01 3.96
C GLY A 99 -16.50 7.09 5.28
N SER A 100 -17.40 8.05 5.32
CA SER A 100 -18.01 8.49 6.56
C SER A 100 -19.08 7.54 7.09
N ASP A 101 -19.64 6.67 6.27
CA ASP A 101 -20.69 5.77 6.72
C ASP A 101 -20.18 4.37 7.06
N GLY A 102 -18.91 4.10 6.82
CA GLY A 102 -18.33 2.81 7.17
C GLY A 102 -18.81 1.64 6.32
N SER A 103 -19.42 1.91 5.17
CA SER A 103 -19.93 0.86 4.31
C SER A 103 -18.80 0.00 3.77
N PRO A 104 -18.93 -1.34 3.77
CA PRO A 104 -17.92 -2.18 3.14
C PRO A 104 -17.82 -1.88 1.65
N ARG A 105 -16.61 -1.70 1.16
CA ARG A 105 -16.34 -1.51 -0.25
C ARG A 105 -15.97 -2.83 -0.92
N GLY A 106 -15.35 -3.70 -0.16
CA GLY A 106 -14.83 -4.96 -0.64
C GLY A 106 -13.49 -5.26 -0.04
N ALA A 107 -12.80 -6.20 -0.64
CA ALA A 107 -11.47 -6.59 -0.17
C ALA A 107 -10.54 -6.74 -1.35
N ALA A 108 -9.26 -6.55 -1.08
CA ALA A 108 -8.19 -6.77 -2.04
C ALA A 108 -7.13 -7.66 -1.40
N ILE A 109 -6.44 -8.40 -2.24
CA ILE A 109 -5.26 -9.14 -1.82
C ILE A 109 -4.06 -8.32 -2.25
N CYS A 110 -3.16 -8.03 -1.33
CA CYS A 110 -2.01 -7.20 -1.65
C CYS A 110 -0.70 -7.87 -1.35
N THR A 111 0.31 -7.46 -2.10
CA THR A 111 1.70 -7.79 -1.85
C THR A 111 2.48 -6.48 -1.80
N ASN A 112 3.16 -6.25 -0.69
CA ASN A 112 4.03 -5.10 -0.51
C ASN A 112 5.45 -5.59 -0.37
N VAL A 113 6.36 -5.02 -1.15
CA VAL A 113 7.77 -5.36 -1.06
C VAL A 113 8.54 -4.12 -0.62
N PHE A 114 9.45 -4.31 0.33
CA PHE A 114 10.22 -3.25 0.94
C PHE A 114 11.70 -3.52 0.77
N LEU A 115 12.47 -2.48 0.56
CA LEU A 115 13.92 -2.54 0.58
C LEU A 115 14.45 -1.67 1.70
N ARG A 116 15.50 -2.13 2.35
CA ARG A 116 16.22 -1.32 3.31
C ARG A 116 17.20 -0.45 2.54
N THR A 117 17.00 0.85 2.63
CA THR A 117 17.87 1.83 1.99
C THR A 117 18.72 2.54 3.04
N PRO A 118 19.72 3.33 2.63
CA PRO A 118 20.46 4.13 3.62
C PRO A 118 19.59 5.06 4.44
N SER A 119 18.39 5.40 3.93
CA SER A 119 17.44 6.28 4.62
C SER A 119 16.32 5.49 5.30
N GLY A 120 16.50 4.20 5.52
CA GLY A 120 15.50 3.35 6.14
C GLY A 120 14.73 2.50 5.13
N TRP A 121 13.70 1.83 5.62
CA TRP A 121 12.90 0.96 4.77
C TRP A 121 11.98 1.77 3.86
N ARG A 122 11.84 1.34 2.62
CA ARG A 122 10.99 1.99 1.61
C ARG A 122 10.28 0.94 0.81
N ILE A 123 9.10 1.27 0.32
CA ILE A 123 8.32 0.38 -0.53
C ILE A 123 8.88 0.45 -1.93
N VAL A 124 9.03 -0.70 -2.56
CA VAL A 124 9.46 -0.80 -3.96
C VAL A 124 8.39 -1.44 -4.83
N MET A 125 7.44 -2.14 -4.23
CA MET A 125 6.31 -2.69 -4.97
C MET A 125 5.08 -2.73 -4.10
N HIS A 126 3.96 -2.30 -4.67
CA HIS A 126 2.62 -2.52 -4.11
C HIS A 126 1.76 -3.06 -5.23
N HIS A 127 1.21 -4.25 -5.02
CA HIS A 127 0.34 -4.87 -6.02
C HIS A 127 -0.88 -5.40 -5.31
N ALA A 128 -2.02 -4.88 -5.67
CA ALA A 128 -3.28 -5.30 -5.08
C ALA A 128 -4.24 -5.72 -6.19
N SER A 129 -5.01 -6.77 -5.91
CA SER A 129 -6.03 -7.27 -6.81
C SER A 129 -7.33 -7.47 -6.05
N PRO A 130 -8.48 -7.41 -6.72
CA PRO A 130 -9.73 -7.67 -6.03
C PRO A 130 -9.73 -9.07 -5.45
N ALA A 131 -10.14 -9.19 -4.19
CA ALA A 131 -10.29 -10.50 -3.58
C ALA A 131 -11.55 -11.18 -4.11
N PRO A 132 -11.55 -12.51 -4.26
CA PRO A 132 -12.76 -13.22 -4.65
C PRO A 132 -13.87 -12.98 -3.63
N ALA A 133 -15.11 -12.90 -4.09
CA ALA A 133 -16.24 -12.84 -3.21
C ALA A 133 -16.32 -14.17 -2.45
N VAL A 134 -16.36 -14.07 -1.11
CA VAL A 134 -16.41 -15.25 -0.26
C VAL A 134 -17.68 -15.17 0.56
N SER A 135 -18.54 -16.18 0.45
CA SER A 135 -19.69 -16.28 1.32
C SER A 135 -19.24 -16.86 2.66
N THR A 136 -20.06 -16.62 3.69
CA THR A 136 -19.74 -17.15 5.02
C THR A 136 -19.68 -18.66 5.04
N THR A 137 -20.42 -19.32 4.16
CA THR A 137 -20.41 -20.78 4.09
C THR A 137 -19.13 -21.31 3.48
N GLU A 138 -18.53 -20.58 2.58
CA GLU A 138 -17.29 -21.00 1.94
C GLU A 138 -16.10 -20.93 2.89
N ALA A 139 -16.19 -20.06 3.87
CA ALA A 139 -15.11 -19.89 4.83
C ALA A 139 -14.82 -21.17 5.62
N LYS A 140 -15.71 -22.12 5.60
CA LYS A 140 -15.56 -23.38 6.34
C LYS A 140 -14.85 -24.45 5.55
N GLY A 141 -14.94 -24.40 4.26
CA GLY A 141 -14.40 -25.46 3.42
C GLY A 141 -12.93 -25.27 3.16
N PRO A 142 -12.18 -26.38 3.07
CA PRO A 142 -10.82 -26.28 2.57
C PRO A 142 -10.89 -25.90 1.09
N LEU A 143 -10.11 -24.95 0.73
CA LEU A 143 -9.98 -24.53 -0.65
C LEU A 143 -8.70 -25.07 -1.22
N HIS A 144 -8.77 -25.50 -2.42
CA HIS A 144 -7.63 -26.14 -3.05
C HIS A 144 -7.12 -25.37 -4.19
#